data_2e0022db8b7eba8f1cb2a05a11adf794
#
_entry.id   2e0022db8b7eba8f1cb2a05a11adf794
#
_cell.length_a   1.000
_cell.length_b   1.000
_cell.length_c   1.000
_cell.angle_alpha   90.00
_cell.angle_beta   90.00
_cell.angle_gamma   90.00
#
_symmetry.space_group_name_H-M   'P 1'
#
loop_
_entity.id
_entity.type
_entity.pdbx_description
1 polymer ?
#
loop_
_entity_poly.entity_id
_entity_poly.type
_entity_poly.pdbx_seq_one_letter_code
_entity_poly.pdbx_strand_id
1 'polypeptide(L)'
;RIPSKNKEESKSYVDKLYVYSEKKSIRGDWKKNIYLVADDGDKSVHQNDAENHFNLVNTINPEYKINKIYLDSYEQDIVAGFKTSTQTKYLLNEAIENGAMIVNYIGHGNEFFWTEEKILDDNFIFNLNNRSKLPLFLTATCEFGKFDDPLITSGGEMLLNKDKGGAIALLTTTRPVFS
;
A
#
# COMPACT_ATOMS: atom_id res chain seq x y z
N ARG A 1 15.40 5.08 5.01
CA ARG A 1 16.01 5.65 3.81
C ARG A 1 14.97 6.42 2.99
N ILE A 2 15.37 7.53 2.37
CA ILE A 2 14.56 8.29 1.40
C ILE A 2 15.18 8.04 0.03
N PRO A 3 14.51 7.31 -0.88
CA PRO A 3 15.06 6.91 -2.18
C PRO A 3 14.83 8.01 -3.24
N SER A 4 15.20 9.24 -2.94
CA SER A 4 15.06 10.35 -3.89
C SER A 4 16.25 10.39 -4.87
N LYS A 5 15.96 10.63 -6.14
CA LYS A 5 16.92 10.67 -7.24
C LYS A 5 17.41 12.08 -7.53
N ASN A 6 16.69 13.08 -7.07
CA ASN A 6 16.99 14.49 -7.30
C ASN A 6 16.54 15.37 -6.13
N LYS A 7 16.86 16.66 -6.21
CA LYS A 7 16.55 17.66 -5.19
C LYS A 7 15.03 17.91 -5.06
N GLU A 8 14.33 17.83 -6.16
CA GLU A 8 12.88 18.06 -6.27
C GLU A 8 12.12 16.96 -5.51
N GLU A 9 12.48 15.69 -5.70
CA GLU A 9 11.90 14.57 -4.96
C GLU A 9 12.19 14.66 -3.46
N SER A 10 13.44 14.99 -3.10
CA SER A 10 13.84 15.18 -1.70
C SER A 10 13.02 16.30 -1.05
N LYS A 11 12.84 17.42 -1.74
CA LYS A 11 12.01 18.52 -1.27
C LYS A 11 10.56 18.11 -1.11
N SER A 12 9.98 17.43 -2.10
CA SER A 12 8.62 16.95 -2.06
C SER A 12 8.38 16.04 -0.84
N TYR A 13 9.31 15.14 -0.56
CA TYR A 13 9.20 14.28 0.62
C TYR A 13 9.27 15.06 1.95
N VAL A 14 10.17 16.03 2.06
CA VAL A 14 10.25 16.92 3.24
C VAL A 14 8.95 17.71 3.40
N ASP A 15 8.39 18.25 2.32
CA ASP A 15 7.11 18.96 2.34
C ASP A 15 5.96 18.04 2.82
N LYS A 16 5.97 16.76 2.44
CA LYS A 16 5.02 15.75 2.94
C LYS A 16 5.15 15.53 4.44
N LEU A 17 6.38 15.38 4.95
CA LEU A 17 6.64 15.23 6.38
C LEU A 17 6.14 16.46 7.17
N TYR A 18 6.38 17.66 6.65
CA TYR A 18 5.92 18.89 7.25
C TYR A 18 4.39 18.94 7.34
N VAL A 19 3.70 18.71 6.21
CA VAL A 19 2.23 18.67 6.16
C VAL A 19 1.67 17.59 7.09
N TYR A 20 2.29 16.41 7.13
CA TYR A 20 1.86 15.30 7.98
C TYR A 20 2.01 15.62 9.47
N SER A 21 3.03 16.39 9.86
CA SER A 21 3.29 16.78 11.24
C SER A 21 2.40 17.93 11.73
N GLU A 22 1.76 18.68 10.84
CA GLU A 22 0.89 19.78 11.24
C GLU A 22 -0.36 19.30 11.99
N LYS A 23 -0.73 19.98 13.06
CA LYS A 23 -1.86 19.62 13.94
C LYS A 23 -3.19 19.44 13.22
N LYS A 24 -3.41 20.12 12.11
CA LYS A 24 -4.64 20.00 11.30
C LYS A 24 -4.72 18.68 10.52
N SER A 25 -3.61 18.18 10.02
CA SER A 25 -3.54 16.90 9.31
C SER A 25 -3.61 15.71 10.28
N ILE A 26 -3.29 15.94 11.55
CA ILE A 26 -3.31 14.91 12.61
C ILE A 26 -4.74 14.59 13.07
N ARG A 27 -5.71 15.48 12.85
CA ARG A 27 -7.09 15.28 13.30
C ARG A 27 -7.90 14.52 12.26
N GLY A 28 -8.53 13.45 12.69
CA GLY A 28 -9.49 12.69 11.89
C GLY A 28 -9.50 11.20 12.24
N ASP A 29 -10.66 10.59 12.13
CA ASP A 29 -10.89 9.18 12.44
C ASP A 29 -10.14 8.23 11.49
N TRP A 30 -9.64 8.74 10.36
CA TRP A 30 -8.86 7.96 9.42
C TRP A 30 -7.59 7.35 10.03
N LYS A 31 -7.04 7.97 11.09
CA LYS A 31 -5.89 7.43 11.85
C LYS A 31 -6.23 6.21 12.72
N LYS A 32 -7.48 5.82 12.76
CA LYS A 32 -7.92 4.56 13.37
C LYS A 32 -8.14 3.47 12.33
N ASN A 33 -8.13 3.80 11.05
CA ASN A 33 -8.40 2.83 9.99
C ASN A 33 -7.12 2.07 9.63
N ILE A 34 -7.19 0.75 9.74
CA ILE A 34 -6.18 -0.19 9.26
C ILE A 34 -6.84 -1.03 8.17
N TYR A 35 -6.16 -1.17 7.04
CA TYR A 35 -6.62 -2.03 5.96
C TYR A 35 -5.67 -3.21 5.81
N LEU A 36 -6.23 -4.42 5.90
CA LEU A 36 -5.56 -5.68 5.62
C LEU A 36 -5.94 -6.09 4.21
N VAL A 37 -4.94 -6.15 3.35
CA VAL A 37 -5.09 -6.53 1.93
C VAL A 37 -4.36 -7.85 1.73
N ALA A 38 -5.03 -8.85 1.18
CA ALA A 38 -4.46 -10.17 0.95
C ALA A 38 -4.73 -10.67 -0.47
N ASP A 39 -3.69 -11.25 -1.06
CA ASP A 39 -3.75 -11.95 -2.33
C ASP A 39 -4.55 -13.27 -2.21
N ASP A 40 -5.06 -13.76 -3.33
CA ASP A 40 -5.82 -15.01 -3.44
C ASP A 40 -4.95 -16.24 -3.74
N GLY A 41 -3.65 -16.03 -3.91
CA GLY A 41 -2.69 -17.10 -4.16
C GLY A 41 -2.47 -18.06 -2.99
N ASP A 42 -1.75 -19.15 -3.27
CA ASP A 42 -1.18 -20.10 -2.28
C ASP A 42 -2.19 -20.71 -1.29
N LYS A 43 -3.39 -21.08 -1.79
CA LYS A 43 -4.42 -21.76 -0.98
C LYS A 43 -4.81 -20.98 0.28
N SER A 44 -5.02 -19.68 0.13
CA SER A 44 -5.43 -18.76 1.21
C SER A 44 -4.38 -18.55 2.33
N VAL A 45 -3.10 -18.85 2.11
CA VAL A 45 -2.05 -18.59 3.10
C VAL A 45 -1.99 -17.11 3.43
N HIS A 46 -1.98 -16.24 2.45
CA HIS A 46 -1.90 -14.78 2.63
C HIS A 46 -3.11 -14.23 3.40
N GLN A 47 -4.31 -14.75 3.11
CA GLN A 47 -5.53 -14.39 3.84
C GLN A 47 -5.47 -14.85 5.30
N ASN A 48 -4.98 -16.07 5.56
CA ASN A 48 -4.82 -16.59 6.92
C ASN A 48 -3.83 -15.75 7.72
N ASP A 49 -2.75 -15.30 7.13
CA ASP A 49 -1.78 -14.42 7.78
C ASP A 49 -2.40 -13.05 8.08
N ALA A 50 -3.19 -12.50 7.15
CA ALA A 50 -3.93 -11.28 7.40
C ALA A 50 -4.95 -11.44 8.54
N GLU A 51 -5.62 -12.61 8.64
CA GLU A 51 -6.51 -12.92 9.77
C GLU A 51 -5.76 -13.03 11.10
N ASN A 52 -4.55 -13.57 11.10
CA ASN A 52 -3.70 -13.58 12.30
C ASN A 52 -3.36 -12.16 12.75
N HIS A 53 -3.05 -11.26 11.82
CA HIS A 53 -2.84 -9.83 12.12
C HIS A 53 -4.13 -9.18 12.65
N PHE A 54 -5.28 -9.47 12.04
CA PHE A 54 -6.56 -8.99 12.54
C PHE A 54 -6.79 -9.39 13.99
N ASN A 55 -6.65 -10.69 14.31
CA ASN A 55 -6.87 -11.21 15.65
C ASN A 55 -5.93 -10.58 16.68
N LEU A 56 -4.66 -10.40 16.32
CA LEU A 56 -3.66 -9.79 17.19
C LEU A 56 -4.02 -8.33 17.50
N VAL A 57 -4.24 -7.53 16.48
CA VAL A 57 -4.54 -6.09 16.64
C VAL A 57 -5.87 -5.89 17.35
N ASN A 58 -6.91 -6.64 16.98
CA ASN A 58 -8.22 -6.53 17.61
C ASN A 58 -8.22 -6.92 19.10
N THR A 59 -7.33 -7.83 19.49
CA THR A 59 -7.16 -8.26 20.89
C THR A 59 -6.42 -7.21 21.72
N ILE A 60 -5.35 -6.61 21.16
CA ILE A 60 -4.47 -5.70 21.90
C ILE A 60 -5.01 -4.27 21.88
N ASN A 61 -5.57 -3.85 20.75
CA ASN A 61 -6.00 -2.48 20.50
C ASN A 61 -7.35 -2.43 19.78
N PRO A 62 -8.46 -2.76 20.45
CA PRO A 62 -9.80 -2.86 19.85
C PRO A 62 -10.38 -1.51 19.39
N GLU A 63 -9.72 -0.39 19.69
CA GLU A 63 -10.11 0.95 19.23
C GLU A 63 -9.80 1.21 17.75
N TYR A 64 -8.97 0.40 17.12
CA TYR A 64 -8.71 0.51 15.69
C TYR A 64 -9.82 -0.15 14.86
N LYS A 65 -10.15 0.50 13.76
CA LYS A 65 -11.10 -0.02 12.76
C LYS A 65 -10.32 -0.81 11.72
N ILE A 66 -10.42 -2.13 11.79
CA ILE A 66 -9.73 -3.02 10.87
C ILE A 66 -10.68 -3.39 9.73
N ASN A 67 -10.30 -3.04 8.52
CA ASN A 67 -11.02 -3.31 7.29
C ASN A 67 -10.24 -4.36 6.48
N LYS A 68 -10.95 -5.25 5.80
CA LYS A 68 -10.36 -6.36 5.06
C LYS A 68 -10.67 -6.20 3.57
N ILE A 69 -9.65 -6.31 2.73
CA ILE A 69 -9.75 -6.31 1.26
C ILE A 69 -9.01 -7.56 0.79
N TYR A 70 -9.71 -8.68 0.71
CA TYR A 70 -9.16 -9.95 0.28
C TYR A 70 -9.61 -10.23 -1.16
N LEU A 71 -8.69 -10.56 -2.06
CA LEU A 71 -8.98 -10.75 -3.47
C LEU A 71 -9.99 -11.88 -3.70
N ASP A 72 -9.93 -12.96 -2.93
CA ASP A 72 -10.88 -14.08 -2.97
C ASP A 72 -12.35 -13.67 -2.80
N SER A 73 -12.60 -12.52 -2.21
CA SER A 73 -13.97 -12.02 -1.92
C SER A 73 -14.59 -11.24 -3.07
N TYR A 74 -13.84 -11.00 -4.15
CA TYR A 74 -14.27 -10.14 -5.26
C TYR A 74 -14.10 -10.84 -6.60
N GLU A 75 -14.98 -10.50 -7.54
CA GLU A 75 -14.90 -11.02 -8.90
C GLU A 75 -13.58 -10.58 -9.57
N GLN A 76 -13.03 -11.50 -10.32
CA GLN A 76 -11.87 -11.28 -11.15
C GLN A 76 -12.28 -11.31 -12.61
N ASP A 77 -11.92 -10.26 -13.32
CA ASP A 77 -12.23 -10.08 -14.73
C ASP A 77 -11.03 -10.43 -15.62
N ILE A 78 -11.28 -10.75 -16.87
CA ILE A 78 -10.25 -10.78 -17.90
C ILE A 78 -10.46 -9.60 -18.84
N VAL A 79 -9.57 -8.62 -18.78
CA VAL A 79 -9.60 -7.45 -19.64
C VAL A 79 -8.39 -7.46 -20.56
N ALA A 80 -8.61 -7.49 -21.87
CA ALA A 80 -7.56 -7.59 -22.89
C ALA A 80 -6.59 -8.76 -22.68
N GLY A 81 -7.08 -9.88 -22.15
CA GLY A 81 -6.27 -11.07 -21.88
C GLY A 81 -5.50 -11.08 -20.57
N PHE A 82 -5.65 -10.05 -19.72
CA PHE A 82 -5.02 -9.98 -18.42
C PHE A 82 -6.08 -10.10 -17.31
N LYS A 83 -5.72 -10.81 -16.26
CA LYS A 83 -6.54 -10.83 -15.04
C LYS A 83 -6.56 -9.43 -14.41
N THR A 84 -7.70 -9.04 -13.88
CA THR A 84 -7.88 -7.82 -13.11
C THR A 84 -9.00 -7.99 -12.09
N SER A 85 -8.95 -7.25 -11.00
CA SER A 85 -10.06 -7.16 -10.05
C SER A 85 -10.46 -5.69 -9.89
N THR A 86 -11.41 -5.27 -10.69
CA THR A 86 -11.89 -3.88 -10.73
C THR A 86 -12.42 -3.45 -9.37
N GLN A 87 -13.17 -4.32 -8.70
CA GLN A 87 -13.74 -4.03 -7.39
C GLN A 87 -12.65 -3.89 -6.31
N THR A 88 -11.64 -4.74 -6.31
CA THR A 88 -10.53 -4.65 -5.35
C THR A 88 -9.72 -3.37 -5.55
N LYS A 89 -9.43 -3.01 -6.82
CA LYS A 89 -8.76 -1.73 -7.15
C LYS A 89 -9.55 -0.53 -6.64
N TYR A 90 -10.86 -0.54 -6.87
CA TYR A 90 -11.75 0.52 -6.40
C TYR A 90 -11.72 0.63 -4.87
N LEU A 91 -11.88 -0.47 -4.14
CA LEU A 91 -11.88 -0.47 -2.68
C LEU A 91 -10.54 -0.05 -2.09
N LEU A 92 -9.42 -0.47 -2.70
CA LEU A 92 -8.10 -0.06 -2.28
C LEU A 92 -7.89 1.45 -2.49
N ASN A 93 -8.34 1.98 -3.64
CA ASN A 93 -8.29 3.43 -3.91
C ASN A 93 -9.12 4.21 -2.89
N GLU A 94 -10.37 3.80 -2.64
CA GLU A 94 -11.23 4.41 -1.63
C GLU A 94 -10.61 4.37 -0.23
N ALA A 95 -9.99 3.25 0.14
CA ALA A 95 -9.30 3.11 1.42
C ALA A 95 -8.18 4.15 1.59
N ILE A 96 -7.37 4.35 0.55
CA ILE A 96 -6.24 5.28 0.58
C ILE A 96 -6.72 6.74 0.53
N GLU A 97 -7.66 7.07 -0.37
CA GLU A 97 -8.15 8.43 -0.54
C GLU A 97 -8.99 8.91 0.66
N ASN A 98 -9.83 8.04 1.22
CA ASN A 98 -10.61 8.34 2.42
C ASN A 98 -9.77 8.34 3.70
N GLY A 99 -8.62 7.74 3.65
CA GLY A 99 -7.57 7.75 4.68
C GLY A 99 -7.46 6.46 5.47
N ALA A 100 -6.25 5.97 5.49
CA ALA A 100 -5.79 4.85 6.30
C ALA A 100 -4.59 5.27 7.14
N MET A 101 -4.49 4.77 8.35
CA MET A 101 -3.25 4.87 9.13
C MET A 101 -2.23 3.87 8.60
N ILE A 102 -2.68 2.64 8.36
CA ILE A 102 -1.86 1.55 7.86
C ILE A 102 -2.60 0.86 6.71
N VAL A 103 -1.89 0.59 5.63
CA VAL A 103 -2.27 -0.37 4.59
C VAL A 103 -1.26 -1.50 4.66
N ASN A 104 -1.71 -2.67 5.11
CA ASN A 104 -0.89 -3.87 5.22
C ASN A 104 -1.26 -4.83 4.10
N TYR A 105 -0.32 -5.12 3.23
CA TYR A 105 -0.46 -6.06 2.13
C TYR A 105 0.38 -7.31 2.36
N ILE A 106 -0.22 -8.48 2.13
CA ILE A 106 0.43 -9.79 2.15
C ILE A 106 0.07 -10.52 0.87
N GLY A 107 1.06 -10.89 0.06
CA GLY A 107 0.81 -11.59 -1.20
C GLY A 107 1.91 -11.48 -2.21
N HIS A 108 1.63 -11.99 -3.40
CA HIS A 108 2.54 -11.92 -4.53
C HIS A 108 2.71 -10.49 -5.06
N GLY A 109 3.82 -10.27 -5.72
CA GLY A 109 4.12 -9.03 -6.41
C GLY A 109 5.53 -9.03 -6.95
N ASN A 110 5.92 -7.89 -7.43
CA ASN A 110 7.27 -7.62 -7.91
C ASN A 110 7.64 -6.16 -7.66
N GLU A 111 8.70 -5.70 -8.29
CA GLU A 111 9.16 -4.32 -8.16
C GLU A 111 8.16 -3.26 -8.64
N PHE A 112 7.12 -3.62 -9.41
CA PHE A 112 6.22 -2.65 -10.04
C PHE A 112 4.77 -2.72 -9.54
N PHE A 113 4.30 -3.91 -9.13
CA PHE A 113 2.88 -4.09 -8.79
C PHE A 113 2.63 -5.17 -7.74
N TRP A 114 1.42 -5.15 -7.16
CA TRP A 114 0.87 -6.17 -6.28
C TRP A 114 -0.06 -7.07 -7.07
N THR A 115 0.01 -8.37 -6.85
CA THR A 115 -0.80 -9.45 -7.46
C THR A 115 -0.69 -9.56 -8.97
N GLU A 116 -1.12 -10.68 -9.53
CA GLU A 116 -1.25 -10.86 -10.99
C GLU A 116 -2.29 -9.89 -11.58
N GLU A 117 -3.34 -9.55 -10.82
CA GLU A 117 -4.43 -8.64 -11.16
C GLU A 117 -3.99 -7.17 -11.14
N LYS A 118 -2.77 -6.89 -10.71
CA LYS A 118 -2.17 -5.54 -10.61
C LYS A 118 -3.06 -4.57 -9.84
N ILE A 119 -3.51 -4.98 -8.65
CA ILE A 119 -4.42 -4.16 -7.82
C ILE A 119 -3.79 -2.84 -7.37
N LEU A 120 -2.47 -2.78 -7.32
CA LEU A 120 -1.70 -1.57 -7.15
C LEU A 120 -0.51 -1.63 -8.11
N ASP A 121 -0.45 -0.72 -9.04
CA ASP A 121 0.58 -0.56 -10.07
C ASP A 121 0.99 0.91 -10.22
N ASP A 122 1.87 1.21 -11.15
CA ASP A 122 2.37 2.56 -11.44
C ASP A 122 1.25 3.54 -11.81
N ASN A 123 0.29 3.09 -12.61
CA ASN A 123 -0.86 3.92 -12.99
C ASN A 123 -1.77 4.21 -11.79
N PHE A 124 -2.01 3.23 -10.94
CA PHE A 124 -2.74 3.40 -9.68
C PHE A 124 -2.03 4.45 -8.79
N ILE A 125 -0.71 4.28 -8.58
CA ILE A 125 0.10 5.19 -7.75
C ILE A 125 0.09 6.60 -8.34
N PHE A 126 0.21 6.73 -9.67
CA PHE A 126 0.21 8.02 -10.35
C PHE A 126 -1.07 8.82 -10.08
N ASN A 127 -2.21 8.15 -9.99
CA ASN A 127 -3.53 8.79 -9.78
C ASN A 127 -3.86 9.09 -8.31
N LEU A 128 -3.09 8.62 -7.33
CA LEU A 128 -3.31 8.93 -5.92
C LEU A 128 -3.20 10.43 -5.62
N ASN A 129 -4.17 10.94 -4.83
CA ASN A 129 -4.22 12.35 -4.42
C ASN A 129 -4.52 12.52 -2.90
N ASN A 130 -4.13 11.57 -2.10
CA ASN A 130 -4.37 11.47 -0.65
C ASN A 130 -3.42 12.31 0.22
N ARG A 131 -2.98 13.49 -0.24
CA ARG A 131 -1.92 14.32 0.38
C ARG A 131 -2.09 14.58 1.88
N SER A 132 -3.32 14.74 2.36
CA SER A 132 -3.61 15.04 3.77
C SER A 132 -3.79 13.80 4.65
N LYS A 133 -3.78 12.60 4.04
CA LYS A 133 -4.10 11.33 4.70
C LYS A 133 -3.14 10.23 4.23
N LEU A 134 -1.86 10.45 4.48
CA LEU A 134 -0.79 9.57 4.00
C LEU A 134 -0.65 8.34 4.91
N PRO A 135 -0.87 7.11 4.41
CA PRO A 135 -0.71 5.90 5.19
C PRO A 135 0.75 5.48 5.35
N LEU A 136 1.00 4.68 6.39
CA LEU A 136 2.12 3.76 6.42
C LEU A 136 1.75 2.51 5.60
N PHE A 137 2.57 2.16 4.62
CA PHE A 137 2.44 0.89 3.92
C PHE A 137 3.36 -0.17 4.55
N LEU A 138 2.80 -1.32 4.85
CA LEU A 138 3.52 -2.53 5.23
C LEU A 138 3.29 -3.55 4.12
N THR A 139 4.33 -3.96 3.41
CA THR A 139 4.16 -4.84 2.25
C THR A 139 5.04 -6.08 2.39
N ALA A 140 4.42 -7.21 2.71
CA ALA A 140 5.04 -8.52 2.66
C ALA A 140 4.86 -9.11 1.25
N THR A 141 5.69 -8.66 0.32
CA THR A 141 5.69 -9.09 -1.09
C THR A 141 7.09 -8.98 -1.67
N CYS A 142 7.35 -9.60 -2.81
CA CYS A 142 8.67 -9.62 -3.44
C CYS A 142 9.05 -8.24 -4.02
N GLU A 143 10.26 -7.78 -3.77
CA GLU A 143 10.99 -6.72 -4.48
C GLU A 143 10.30 -5.35 -4.63
N PHE A 144 9.13 -5.13 -4.03
CA PHE A 144 8.37 -3.89 -4.22
C PHE A 144 9.13 -2.62 -3.78
N GLY A 145 10.13 -2.77 -2.91
CA GLY A 145 11.04 -1.71 -2.49
C GLY A 145 12.46 -1.84 -3.04
N LYS A 146 12.65 -2.30 -4.26
CA LYS A 146 13.96 -2.50 -4.92
C LYS A 146 14.63 -1.18 -5.31
N PHE A 147 15.00 -0.38 -4.33
CA PHE A 147 15.57 0.95 -4.46
C PHE A 147 17.09 0.95 -4.82
N ASP A 148 17.70 -0.18 -4.90
CA ASP A 148 19.13 -0.36 -5.16
C ASP A 148 19.42 -0.74 -6.62
N ASP A 149 18.40 -0.85 -7.45
CA ASP A 149 18.54 -1.00 -8.89
C ASP A 149 18.46 0.40 -9.57
N PRO A 150 19.58 0.93 -10.11
CA PRO A 150 19.58 2.26 -10.69
C PRO A 150 18.84 2.37 -12.03
N LEU A 151 18.45 1.24 -12.63
CA LEU A 151 17.82 1.20 -13.95
C LEU A 151 16.29 1.29 -13.87
N ILE A 152 15.70 1.08 -12.68
CA ILE A 152 14.26 1.10 -12.49
C ILE A 152 13.87 2.10 -11.39
N THR A 153 12.58 2.38 -11.32
CA THR A 153 11.94 3.01 -10.17
C THR A 153 10.87 2.05 -9.66
N SER A 154 11.07 1.49 -8.50
CA SER A 154 10.13 0.53 -7.91
C SER A 154 8.83 1.20 -7.45
N GLY A 155 7.75 0.42 -7.34
CA GLY A 155 6.48 0.92 -6.84
C GLY A 155 6.58 1.52 -5.43
N GLY A 156 7.45 0.97 -4.58
CA GLY A 156 7.75 1.53 -3.27
C GLY A 156 8.40 2.92 -3.34
N GLU A 157 9.34 3.12 -4.25
CA GLU A 157 9.94 4.44 -4.49
C GLU A 157 8.90 5.43 -5.03
N MET A 158 8.06 4.98 -5.97
CA MET A 158 6.99 5.82 -6.53
C MET A 158 6.00 6.26 -5.46
N LEU A 159 5.57 5.35 -4.57
CA LEU A 159 4.68 5.68 -3.44
C LEU A 159 5.28 6.71 -2.49
N LEU A 160 6.55 6.55 -2.14
CA LEU A 160 7.23 7.50 -1.24
C LEU A 160 7.49 8.86 -1.88
N ASN A 161 7.89 8.88 -3.16
CA ASN A 161 8.26 10.12 -3.85
C ASN A 161 7.06 10.83 -4.52
N LYS A 162 5.86 10.24 -4.47
CA LYS A 162 4.64 10.84 -5.00
C LYS A 162 4.38 12.21 -4.36
N ASP A 163 4.33 13.28 -5.14
CA ASP A 163 4.21 14.66 -4.67
C ASP A 163 2.88 14.94 -3.94
N LYS A 164 1.76 14.57 -4.52
CA LYS A 164 0.41 14.90 -4.01
C LYS A 164 -0.31 13.74 -3.33
N GLY A 165 0.41 12.77 -2.84
CA GLY A 165 -0.19 11.58 -2.24
C GLY A 165 0.82 10.48 -1.97
N GLY A 166 0.36 9.23 -2.08
CA GLY A 166 1.16 8.04 -1.82
C GLY A 166 1.29 7.72 -0.35
N ALA A 167 2.50 7.41 0.11
CA ALA A 167 2.80 6.98 1.46
C ALA A 167 3.55 8.04 2.27
N ILE A 168 3.37 8.03 3.60
CA ILE A 168 4.25 8.78 4.51
C ILE A 168 5.51 7.96 4.83
N ALA A 169 5.36 6.65 4.90
CA ALA A 169 6.46 5.71 5.12
C ALA A 169 6.10 4.35 4.51
N LEU A 170 7.11 3.53 4.31
CA LEU A 170 6.97 2.22 3.72
C LEU A 170 7.93 1.24 4.42
N LEU A 171 7.40 0.10 4.85
CA LEU A 171 8.16 -1.07 5.24
C LEU A 171 7.92 -2.15 4.19
N THR A 172 8.94 -2.50 3.44
CA THR A 172 8.84 -3.37 2.26
C THR A 172 10.12 -4.17 2.05
N THR A 173 10.08 -5.11 1.17
CA THR A 173 11.21 -5.97 0.81
C THR A 173 11.94 -5.44 -0.42
N THR A 174 13.23 -5.68 -0.47
CA THR A 174 14.10 -5.31 -1.60
C THR A 174 14.53 -6.51 -2.44
N ARG A 175 14.14 -7.71 -2.03
CA ARG A 175 14.47 -9.01 -2.66
C ARG A 175 13.26 -9.93 -2.64
N PRO A 176 13.26 -11.01 -3.43
CA PRO A 176 12.27 -12.07 -3.31
C PRO A 176 12.19 -12.57 -1.86
N VAL A 177 10.97 -12.80 -1.40
CA VAL A 177 10.68 -13.41 -0.10
C VAL A 177 9.88 -14.68 -0.31
N PHE A 178 10.12 -15.66 0.54
CA PHE A 178 9.40 -16.93 0.55
C PHE A 178 8.66 -17.06 1.88
N SER A 179 7.44 -17.51 1.80
CA SER A 179 6.61 -17.87 2.96
C SER A 179 6.91 -19.30 3.44
#